data_0f9e1fa29b4d9d994746f660c48e0221
#
_entry.id   0f9e1fa29b4d9d994746f660c48e0221
#
_cell.length_a   1.000
_cell.length_b   1.000
_cell.length_c   1.000
_cell.angle_alpha   90.00
_cell.angle_beta   90.00
_cell.angle_gamma   90.00
#
_symmetry.space_group_name_H-M   'P 1'
#
loop_
_entity.id
_entity.type
_entity.pdbx_description
1 polymer ?
#
loop_
_entity_poly.entity_id
_entity_poly.type
_entity_poly.pdbx_seq_one_letter_code
_entity_poly.pdbx_strand_id
1 'polypeptide(L)'
;FAALSESTAEVTAEAVQSAQKYGTVVSYDLNYRPSLWKSIGGIQKAQEVNRAIARNVDVMIGNEEDFTACLGFEVEGVDEAISSIEVDSFKKMITQVVEEFPNFKATATTLRTVKTATLNDWGAICWQGGSFYEAIHRPDLEIMDRVGGGDSFASGLIYGFLQGHAGDQAVNYGAAHGALAMTTPGDTSMVTVADVKKVMSGGGARVVR
;
A
#
# COMPACT_ATOMS: atom_id res chain seq x y z
N PHE A 1 -1.87 11.27 -7.39
CA PHE A 1 -2.69 12.20 -8.20
C PHE A 1 -2.93 13.52 -7.47
N ALA A 2 -3.39 13.51 -6.22
CA ALA A 2 -3.74 14.73 -5.45
C ALA A 2 -2.59 15.78 -5.35
N ALA A 3 -1.34 15.35 -5.50
CA ALA A 3 -0.14 16.20 -5.44
C ALA A 3 0.23 16.91 -6.77
N LEU A 4 -0.50 16.68 -7.86
CA LEU A 4 -0.15 17.26 -9.16
C LEU A 4 -0.43 18.76 -9.23
N SER A 5 -1.46 19.23 -8.53
CA SER A 5 -1.83 20.65 -8.41
C SER A 5 -2.85 20.85 -7.29
N GLU A 6 -3.14 22.09 -6.93
CA GLU A 6 -4.22 22.39 -5.98
C GLU A 6 -5.58 21.89 -6.49
N SER A 7 -5.87 22.08 -7.77
CA SER A 7 -7.13 21.62 -8.37
C SER A 7 -7.28 20.10 -8.38
N THR A 8 -6.18 19.34 -8.51
CA THR A 8 -6.26 17.87 -8.43
C THR A 8 -6.55 17.38 -7.01
N ALA A 9 -6.10 18.11 -6.00
CA ALA A 9 -6.49 17.85 -4.61
C ALA A 9 -8.00 18.05 -4.39
N GLU A 10 -8.56 19.15 -4.91
CA GLU A 10 -9.99 19.46 -4.87
C GLU A 10 -10.84 18.42 -5.61
N VAL A 11 -10.41 18.06 -6.84
CA VAL A 11 -11.09 17.00 -7.63
C VAL A 11 -11.09 15.66 -6.91
N THR A 12 -9.98 15.30 -6.27
CA THR A 12 -9.90 14.06 -5.49
C THR A 12 -10.87 14.10 -4.31
N ALA A 13 -10.90 15.22 -3.57
CA ALA A 13 -11.81 15.37 -2.44
C ALA A 13 -13.29 15.29 -2.87
N GLU A 14 -13.67 15.97 -3.96
CA GLU A 14 -15.02 15.90 -4.53
C GLU A 14 -15.38 14.47 -4.96
N ALA A 15 -14.47 13.78 -5.63
CA ALA A 15 -14.69 12.41 -6.11
C ALA A 15 -14.95 11.43 -4.95
N VAL A 16 -14.12 11.45 -3.89
CA VAL A 16 -14.29 10.54 -2.75
C VAL A 16 -15.54 10.87 -1.92
N GLN A 17 -15.89 12.15 -1.77
CA GLN A 17 -17.14 12.57 -1.12
C GLN A 17 -18.36 12.11 -1.91
N SER A 18 -18.32 12.27 -3.24
CA SER A 18 -19.40 11.81 -4.11
C SER A 18 -19.54 10.29 -4.06
N ALA A 19 -18.44 9.55 -4.09
CA ALA A 19 -18.44 8.10 -3.97
C ALA A 19 -19.10 7.65 -2.66
N GLN A 20 -18.70 8.24 -1.53
CA GLN A 20 -19.29 7.97 -0.22
C GLN A 20 -20.79 8.26 -0.20
N LYS A 21 -21.21 9.41 -0.74
CA LYS A 21 -22.63 9.80 -0.80
C LYS A 21 -23.50 8.76 -1.51
N TYR A 22 -22.96 8.09 -2.53
CA TYR A 22 -23.67 7.07 -3.30
C TYR A 22 -23.38 5.64 -2.85
N GLY A 23 -22.69 5.46 -1.71
CA GLY A 23 -22.37 4.15 -1.15
C GLY A 23 -21.34 3.34 -1.93
N THR A 24 -20.54 4.02 -2.75
CA THR A 24 -19.43 3.40 -3.48
C THR A 24 -18.22 3.26 -2.56
N VAL A 25 -17.65 2.07 -2.50
CA VAL A 25 -16.41 1.81 -1.73
C VAL A 25 -15.25 2.56 -2.34
N VAL A 26 -14.52 3.30 -1.53
CA VAL A 26 -13.35 4.08 -1.94
C VAL A 26 -12.08 3.39 -1.48
N SER A 27 -11.22 3.04 -2.42
CA SER A 27 -9.83 2.64 -2.19
C SER A 27 -8.89 3.79 -2.55
N TYR A 28 -7.94 4.09 -1.67
CA TYR A 28 -6.98 5.18 -1.87
C TYR A 28 -5.58 4.72 -1.51
N ASP A 29 -4.64 4.90 -2.44
CA ASP A 29 -3.20 4.72 -2.24
C ASP A 29 -2.58 6.09 -1.97
N LEU A 30 -1.94 6.26 -0.81
CA LEU A 30 -1.32 7.50 -0.38
C LEU A 30 -0.22 7.97 -1.33
N ASN A 31 0.59 7.05 -1.81
CA ASN A 31 1.55 7.22 -2.89
C ASN A 31 2.33 8.55 -2.80
N TYR A 32 2.98 8.80 -1.68
CA TYR A 32 3.70 10.04 -1.40
C TYR A 32 4.83 10.30 -2.40
N ARG A 33 4.90 11.53 -2.88
CA ARG A 33 5.97 11.98 -3.77
C ARG A 33 6.49 13.34 -3.31
N PRO A 34 7.62 13.38 -2.57
CA PRO A 34 8.16 14.62 -2.00
C PRO A 34 8.33 15.75 -3.03
N SER A 35 8.79 15.41 -4.24
CA SER A 35 9.01 16.37 -5.32
C SER A 35 7.72 17.07 -5.78
N LEU A 36 6.60 16.35 -5.81
CA LEU A 36 5.31 16.92 -6.19
C LEU A 36 4.76 17.80 -5.07
N TRP A 37 4.72 17.31 -3.85
CA TRP A 37 4.21 18.07 -2.71
C TRP A 37 5.02 19.32 -2.42
N LYS A 38 6.36 19.30 -2.64
CA LYS A 38 7.23 20.46 -2.44
C LYS A 38 6.76 21.68 -3.24
N SER A 39 6.20 21.47 -4.43
CA SER A 39 5.75 22.56 -5.32
C SER A 39 4.45 23.22 -4.88
N ILE A 40 3.65 22.58 -4.03
CA ILE A 40 2.31 23.03 -3.62
C ILE A 40 2.13 23.16 -2.09
N GLY A 41 3.21 23.23 -1.32
CA GLY A 41 3.15 23.48 0.12
C GLY A 41 3.82 22.46 1.02
N GLY A 42 4.49 21.45 0.45
CA GLY A 42 5.32 20.52 1.18
C GLY A 42 4.54 19.50 2.02
N ILE A 43 5.19 18.96 3.04
CA ILE A 43 4.65 17.90 3.90
C ILE A 43 3.39 18.34 4.67
N GLN A 44 3.35 19.59 5.12
CA GLN A 44 2.18 20.12 5.82
C GLN A 44 0.94 20.12 4.93
N LYS A 45 1.09 20.51 3.66
CA LYS A 45 0.00 20.48 2.69
C LYS A 45 -0.38 19.05 2.32
N ALA A 46 0.60 18.15 2.22
CA ALA A 46 0.34 16.74 2.01
C ALA A 46 -0.54 16.17 3.13
N GLN A 47 -0.21 16.44 4.37
CA GLN A 47 -0.99 15.97 5.53
C GLN A 47 -2.38 16.59 5.56
N GLU A 48 -2.52 17.90 5.34
CA GLU A 48 -3.82 18.58 5.29
C GLU A 48 -4.75 17.92 4.27
N VAL A 49 -4.27 17.75 3.03
CA VAL A 49 -5.06 17.22 1.92
C VAL A 49 -5.39 15.75 2.13
N ASN A 50 -4.39 14.91 2.45
CA ASN A 50 -4.61 13.47 2.57
C ASN A 50 -5.46 13.12 3.80
N ARG A 51 -5.33 13.86 4.91
CA ARG A 51 -6.22 13.68 6.07
C ARG A 51 -7.68 14.04 5.76
N ALA A 52 -7.90 15.07 4.93
CA ALA A 52 -9.25 15.42 4.47
C ALA A 52 -9.84 14.32 3.56
N ILE A 53 -9.05 13.79 2.63
CA ILE A 53 -9.43 12.68 1.74
C ILE A 53 -9.71 11.41 2.57
N ALA A 54 -8.83 11.07 3.53
CA ALA A 54 -8.90 9.87 4.35
C ALA A 54 -10.25 9.69 5.08
N ARG A 55 -10.91 10.79 5.46
CA ARG A 55 -12.24 10.75 6.10
C ARG A 55 -13.34 10.15 5.22
N ASN A 56 -13.09 9.99 3.93
CA ASN A 56 -14.04 9.47 2.94
C ASN A 56 -13.52 8.17 2.26
N VAL A 57 -12.49 7.54 2.83
CA VAL A 57 -11.86 6.33 2.29
C VAL A 57 -12.31 5.11 3.09
N ASP A 58 -12.55 4.00 2.42
CA ASP A 58 -12.85 2.70 3.05
C ASP A 58 -11.60 1.80 3.14
N VAL A 59 -10.76 1.82 2.11
CA VAL A 59 -9.54 1.01 2.03
C VAL A 59 -8.35 1.93 1.82
N MET A 60 -7.53 2.07 2.85
CA MET A 60 -6.32 2.88 2.81
C MET A 60 -5.10 2.01 2.51
N ILE A 61 -4.29 2.42 1.54
CA ILE A 61 -3.07 1.72 1.12
C ILE A 61 -1.90 2.70 1.14
N GLY A 62 -0.73 2.21 1.50
CA GLY A 62 0.53 2.96 1.47
C GLY A 62 1.70 2.10 1.91
N ASN A 63 2.90 2.60 1.73
CA ASN A 63 4.08 2.05 2.37
C ASN A 63 4.32 2.72 3.73
N GLU A 64 5.39 2.35 4.39
CA GLU A 64 5.77 2.88 5.70
C GLU A 64 5.95 4.41 5.73
N GLU A 65 6.57 4.97 4.70
CA GLU A 65 6.82 6.42 4.57
C GLU A 65 5.53 7.19 4.29
N ASP A 66 4.62 6.59 3.52
CA ASP A 66 3.39 7.24 3.08
C ASP A 66 2.49 7.61 4.26
N PHE A 67 2.33 6.73 5.24
CA PHE A 67 1.51 7.01 6.44
C PHE A 67 2.08 8.15 7.28
N THR A 68 3.39 8.20 7.44
CA THR A 68 4.06 9.28 8.15
C THR A 68 3.94 10.60 7.37
N ALA A 69 4.30 10.59 6.11
CA ALA A 69 4.36 11.80 5.30
C ALA A 69 2.98 12.38 4.97
N CYS A 70 1.99 11.52 4.67
CA CYS A 70 0.66 11.95 4.24
C CYS A 70 -0.35 12.10 5.39
N LEU A 71 -0.21 11.33 6.47
CA LEU A 71 -1.18 11.35 7.56
C LEU A 71 -0.59 11.83 8.89
N GLY A 72 0.75 11.94 8.99
CA GLY A 72 1.44 12.44 10.18
C GLY A 72 1.53 11.43 11.32
N PHE A 73 1.47 10.12 11.04
CA PHE A 73 1.68 9.07 12.03
C PHE A 73 3.12 8.61 12.00
N GLU A 74 3.77 8.56 13.15
CA GLU A 74 5.15 8.12 13.26
C GLU A 74 5.22 6.63 13.62
N VAL A 75 6.19 5.94 13.04
CA VAL A 75 6.51 4.56 13.42
C VAL A 75 7.51 4.62 14.56
N GLU A 76 7.12 4.21 15.76
CA GLU A 76 8.00 4.19 16.93
C GLU A 76 9.16 3.21 16.74
N GLY A 77 10.38 3.64 17.07
CA GLY A 77 11.57 2.77 17.13
C GLY A 77 12.28 2.52 15.80
N VAL A 78 11.94 3.28 14.74
CA VAL A 78 12.70 3.26 13.49
C VAL A 78 13.74 4.36 13.52
N ASP A 79 14.99 4.01 13.88
CA ASP A 79 16.15 4.86 13.58
C ASP A 79 16.43 4.78 12.08
N GLU A 80 16.79 5.91 11.44
CA GLU A 80 17.14 6.00 10.00
C GLU A 80 18.23 5.00 9.55
N ALA A 81 18.91 4.36 10.50
CA ALA A 81 19.99 3.39 10.27
C ALA A 81 19.54 1.92 10.30
N ILE A 82 18.27 1.60 10.59
CA ILE A 82 17.82 0.21 10.77
C ILE A 82 17.16 -0.28 9.49
N SER A 83 17.83 -1.24 8.85
CA SER A 83 17.39 -1.91 7.63
C SER A 83 16.28 -2.96 7.83
N SER A 84 15.83 -3.21 9.05
CA SER A 84 14.75 -4.14 9.39
C SER A 84 13.65 -3.41 10.13
N ILE A 85 12.52 -3.25 9.48
CA ILE A 85 11.33 -2.65 10.06
C ILE A 85 10.60 -3.74 10.85
N GLU A 86 10.45 -3.53 12.15
CA GLU A 86 9.68 -4.46 12.98
C GLU A 86 8.19 -4.38 12.64
N VAL A 87 7.60 -5.47 12.20
CA VAL A 87 6.18 -5.58 11.84
C VAL A 87 5.27 -5.05 12.96
N ASP A 88 5.65 -5.26 14.22
CA ASP A 88 4.87 -4.82 15.38
C ASP A 88 4.82 -3.28 15.51
N SER A 89 5.87 -2.56 15.12
CA SER A 89 5.86 -1.08 15.09
C SER A 89 4.87 -0.55 14.07
N PHE A 90 4.77 -1.23 12.90
CA PHE A 90 3.74 -0.91 11.92
C PHE A 90 2.33 -1.22 12.39
N LYS A 91 2.11 -2.35 13.07
CA LYS A 91 0.81 -2.68 13.65
C LYS A 91 0.37 -1.62 14.66
N LYS A 92 1.31 -1.11 15.47
CA LYS A 92 1.01 0.00 16.42
C LYS A 92 0.61 1.26 15.67
N MET A 93 1.38 1.68 14.65
CA MET A 93 1.03 2.84 13.82
C MET A 93 -0.34 2.67 13.16
N ILE A 94 -0.60 1.53 12.53
CA ILE A 94 -1.91 1.26 11.90
C ILE A 94 -3.04 1.29 12.92
N THR A 95 -2.81 0.83 14.15
CA THR A 95 -3.82 0.92 15.22
C THR A 95 -4.18 2.38 15.51
N GLN A 96 -3.20 3.28 15.62
CA GLN A 96 -3.46 4.72 15.80
C GLN A 96 -4.20 5.31 14.57
N VAL A 97 -3.82 4.89 13.36
CA VAL A 97 -4.48 5.33 12.12
C VAL A 97 -5.96 4.97 12.12
N VAL A 98 -6.32 3.73 12.44
CA VAL A 98 -7.73 3.29 12.41
C VAL A 98 -8.55 3.81 13.59
N GLU A 99 -7.91 4.16 14.69
CA GLU A 99 -8.56 4.87 15.81
C GLU A 99 -8.92 6.30 15.40
N GLU A 100 -8.05 6.99 14.66
CA GLU A 100 -8.34 8.34 14.16
C GLU A 100 -9.27 8.37 12.96
N PHE A 101 -9.21 7.34 12.10
CA PHE A 101 -10.07 7.20 10.92
C PHE A 101 -10.96 5.95 11.02
N PRO A 102 -12.01 5.99 11.87
CA PRO A 102 -12.87 4.82 12.10
C PRO A 102 -13.74 4.42 10.91
N ASN A 103 -13.72 5.21 9.84
CA ASN A 103 -14.35 4.89 8.56
C ASN A 103 -13.57 3.83 7.77
N PHE A 104 -12.30 3.58 8.08
CA PHE A 104 -11.53 2.57 7.37
C PHE A 104 -12.06 1.16 7.65
N LYS A 105 -12.37 0.44 6.60
CA LYS A 105 -12.74 -0.99 6.64
C LYS A 105 -11.51 -1.88 6.55
N ALA A 106 -10.49 -1.41 5.84
CA ALA A 106 -9.19 -2.05 5.74
C ALA A 106 -8.08 -1.02 5.55
N THR A 107 -6.90 -1.36 6.07
CA THR A 107 -5.67 -0.58 5.88
C THR A 107 -4.54 -1.56 5.57
N ALA A 108 -3.80 -1.33 4.50
CA ALA A 108 -2.74 -2.23 4.07
C ALA A 108 -1.42 -1.50 3.83
N THR A 109 -0.33 -2.12 4.27
CA THR A 109 1.02 -1.58 4.14
C THR A 109 1.95 -2.63 3.55
N THR A 110 2.70 -2.24 2.52
CA THR A 110 3.81 -3.05 2.01
C THR A 110 5.02 -2.88 2.93
N LEU A 111 5.73 -3.95 3.16
CA LEU A 111 6.95 -4.01 3.98
C LEU A 111 8.11 -4.44 3.08
N ARG A 112 9.12 -3.58 2.98
CA ARG A 112 10.27 -3.85 2.13
C ARG A 112 11.56 -3.52 2.85
N THR A 113 12.47 -4.52 2.95
CA THR A 113 13.83 -4.31 3.40
C THR A 113 14.78 -4.36 2.20
N VAL A 114 15.48 -3.28 1.93
CA VAL A 114 16.44 -3.18 0.82
C VAL A 114 17.79 -3.70 1.28
N LYS A 115 18.22 -4.86 0.75
CA LYS A 115 19.57 -5.41 0.98
C LYS A 115 20.56 -4.87 -0.02
N THR A 116 20.18 -4.87 -1.29
CA THR A 116 20.91 -4.24 -2.40
C THR A 116 19.94 -3.58 -3.37
N ALA A 117 20.43 -2.92 -4.40
CA ALA A 117 19.57 -2.33 -5.44
C ALA A 117 18.63 -3.35 -6.12
N THR A 118 19.06 -4.61 -6.19
CA THR A 118 18.36 -5.70 -6.89
C THR A 118 17.94 -6.85 -5.98
N LEU A 119 18.19 -6.78 -4.67
CA LEU A 119 17.84 -7.82 -3.71
C LEU A 119 17.11 -7.21 -2.52
N ASN A 120 15.84 -7.55 -2.36
CA ASN A 120 15.01 -7.03 -1.27
C ASN A 120 14.24 -8.16 -0.59
N ASP A 121 13.92 -7.93 0.68
CA ASP A 121 12.84 -8.70 1.31
C ASP A 121 11.51 -8.01 1.03
N TRP A 122 10.46 -8.79 0.83
CA TRP A 122 9.15 -8.30 0.49
C TRP A 122 8.06 -8.99 1.31
N GLY A 123 7.18 -8.18 1.87
CA GLY A 123 6.02 -8.60 2.64
C GLY A 123 4.94 -7.52 2.64
N ALA A 124 3.89 -7.78 3.37
CA ALA A 124 2.82 -6.81 3.60
C ALA A 124 2.01 -7.19 4.82
N ILE A 125 1.36 -6.21 5.42
CA ILE A 125 0.33 -6.41 6.44
C ILE A 125 -0.98 -5.76 5.99
N CYS A 126 -2.09 -6.31 6.46
CA CYS A 126 -3.41 -5.75 6.29
C CYS A 126 -4.15 -5.78 7.63
N TRP A 127 -4.71 -4.66 8.04
CA TRP A 127 -5.70 -4.59 9.10
C TRP A 127 -7.09 -4.61 8.45
N GLN A 128 -7.99 -5.44 8.96
CA GLN A 128 -9.39 -5.48 8.56
C GLN A 128 -10.26 -5.88 9.74
N GLY A 129 -11.26 -5.08 10.06
CA GLY A 129 -12.27 -5.43 11.06
C GLY A 129 -11.73 -5.76 12.46
N GLY A 130 -10.66 -5.10 12.91
CA GLY A 130 -10.04 -5.32 14.22
C GLY A 130 -8.94 -6.38 14.24
N SER A 131 -8.62 -7.01 13.12
CA SER A 131 -7.60 -8.05 13.03
C SER A 131 -6.49 -7.67 12.05
N PHE A 132 -5.25 -8.10 12.37
CA PHE A 132 -4.11 -7.99 11.48
C PHE A 132 -3.86 -9.30 10.75
N TYR A 133 -3.52 -9.19 9.48
CA TYR A 133 -3.15 -10.29 8.60
C TYR A 133 -1.81 -9.98 7.96
N GLU A 134 -0.92 -10.97 7.91
CA GLU A 134 0.40 -10.85 7.30
C GLU A 134 0.46 -11.66 6.01
N ALA A 135 1.01 -11.07 4.97
CA ALA A 135 1.31 -11.81 3.76
C ALA A 135 2.50 -12.75 3.96
N ILE A 136 2.58 -13.79 3.16
CA ILE A 136 3.75 -14.66 3.10
C ILE A 136 4.98 -13.79 2.84
N HIS A 137 5.93 -13.80 3.78
CA HIS A 137 7.20 -13.10 3.66
C HIS A 137 8.07 -13.74 2.57
N ARG A 138 8.67 -12.91 1.72
CA ARG A 138 9.55 -13.33 0.62
C ARG A 138 10.92 -12.71 0.82
N PRO A 139 11.83 -13.42 1.50
CA PRO A 139 13.19 -12.98 1.64
C PRO A 139 13.92 -13.10 0.29
N ASP A 140 14.93 -12.25 0.10
CA ASP A 140 15.87 -12.33 -1.01
C ASP A 140 15.20 -12.32 -2.40
N LEU A 141 14.15 -11.51 -2.56
CA LEU A 141 13.48 -11.33 -3.84
C LEU A 141 14.41 -10.59 -4.81
N GLU A 142 14.76 -11.21 -5.93
CA GLU A 142 15.56 -10.61 -7.01
C GLU A 142 14.69 -9.61 -7.79
N ILE A 143 14.96 -8.32 -7.62
CA ILE A 143 14.23 -7.23 -8.26
C ILE A 143 14.83 -6.93 -9.63
N MET A 144 14.03 -6.98 -10.67
CA MET A 144 14.40 -6.53 -12.03
C MET A 144 13.96 -5.06 -12.25
N ASP A 145 12.74 -4.73 -11.86
CA ASP A 145 12.22 -3.37 -11.84
C ASP A 145 11.27 -3.24 -10.66
N ARG A 146 11.42 -2.19 -9.86
CA ARG A 146 10.55 -1.95 -8.70
C ARG A 146 9.38 -1.02 -8.98
N VAL A 147 9.37 -0.38 -10.16
CA VAL A 147 8.26 0.48 -10.59
C VAL A 147 7.01 -0.39 -10.81
N GLY A 148 5.87 0.05 -10.34
CA GLY A 148 4.62 -0.69 -10.44
C GLY A 148 4.41 -1.78 -9.36
N GLY A 149 5.40 -2.06 -8.50
CA GLY A 149 5.25 -3.04 -7.42
C GLY A 149 4.15 -2.66 -6.41
N GLY A 150 4.06 -1.37 -6.04
CA GLY A 150 3.00 -0.83 -5.18
C GLY A 150 1.62 -0.89 -5.85
N ASP A 151 1.53 -0.42 -7.11
CA ASP A 151 0.27 -0.46 -7.87
C ASP A 151 -0.23 -1.90 -8.07
N SER A 152 0.69 -2.83 -8.31
CA SER A 152 0.37 -4.26 -8.43
C SER A 152 -0.08 -4.84 -7.08
N PHE A 153 0.55 -4.45 -5.97
CA PHE A 153 0.10 -4.82 -4.64
C PHE A 153 -1.33 -4.31 -4.40
N ALA A 154 -1.59 -3.03 -4.63
CA ALA A 154 -2.90 -2.43 -4.44
C ALA A 154 -3.98 -3.13 -5.28
N SER A 155 -3.69 -3.39 -6.57
CA SER A 155 -4.63 -4.08 -7.46
C SER A 155 -4.92 -5.51 -7.03
N GLY A 156 -3.91 -6.26 -6.58
CA GLY A 156 -4.07 -7.62 -6.07
C GLY A 156 -4.88 -7.68 -4.77
N LEU A 157 -4.62 -6.75 -3.85
CA LEU A 157 -5.39 -6.59 -2.60
C LEU A 157 -6.88 -6.31 -2.89
N ILE A 158 -7.14 -5.33 -3.77
CA ILE A 158 -8.50 -4.94 -4.17
C ILE A 158 -9.20 -6.10 -4.88
N TYR A 159 -8.50 -6.81 -5.77
CA TYR A 159 -9.02 -8.01 -6.40
C TYR A 159 -9.47 -9.04 -5.35
N GLY A 160 -8.64 -9.30 -4.32
CA GLY A 160 -8.97 -10.20 -3.23
C GLY A 160 -10.28 -9.80 -2.54
N PHE A 161 -10.45 -8.53 -2.19
CA PHE A 161 -11.68 -8.03 -1.57
C PHE A 161 -12.90 -8.13 -2.50
N LEU A 162 -12.74 -7.81 -3.78
CA LEU A 162 -13.82 -7.94 -4.79
C LEU A 162 -14.26 -9.39 -5.00
N GLN A 163 -13.37 -10.38 -4.75
CA GLN A 163 -13.72 -11.80 -4.76
C GLN A 163 -14.37 -12.26 -3.44
N GLY A 164 -14.58 -11.37 -2.48
CA GLY A 164 -15.18 -11.69 -1.17
C GLY A 164 -14.21 -12.34 -0.18
N HIS A 165 -12.91 -12.29 -0.44
CA HIS A 165 -11.91 -12.81 0.48
C HIS A 165 -11.71 -11.88 1.68
N ALA A 166 -11.36 -12.46 2.83
CA ALA A 166 -10.92 -11.72 4.01
C ALA A 166 -9.47 -11.23 3.86
N GLY A 167 -9.03 -10.40 4.81
CA GLY A 167 -7.73 -9.75 4.78
C GLY A 167 -6.53 -10.68 4.61
N ASP A 168 -6.62 -11.91 5.14
CA ASP A 168 -5.57 -12.93 5.02
C ASP A 168 -5.30 -13.33 3.56
N GLN A 169 -6.33 -13.58 2.79
CA GLN A 169 -6.21 -13.91 1.38
C GLN A 169 -5.97 -12.65 0.53
N ALA A 170 -6.67 -11.56 0.82
CA ALA A 170 -6.53 -10.31 0.07
C ALA A 170 -5.09 -9.76 0.13
N VAL A 171 -4.45 -9.73 1.32
CA VAL A 171 -3.06 -9.27 1.46
C VAL A 171 -2.08 -10.18 0.72
N ASN A 172 -2.34 -11.48 0.67
CA ASN A 172 -1.52 -12.42 -0.08
C ASN A 172 -1.67 -12.26 -1.60
N TYR A 173 -2.87 -11.95 -2.12
CA TYR A 173 -3.06 -11.56 -3.52
C TYR A 173 -2.21 -10.32 -3.86
N GLY A 174 -2.27 -9.30 -3.01
CA GLY A 174 -1.48 -8.07 -3.17
C GLY A 174 0.02 -8.36 -3.18
N ALA A 175 0.53 -9.02 -2.12
CA ALA A 175 1.95 -9.28 -1.98
C ALA A 175 2.51 -10.20 -3.09
N ALA A 176 1.73 -11.19 -3.55
CA ALA A 176 2.13 -12.06 -4.64
C ALA A 176 2.17 -11.32 -5.98
N HIS A 177 1.17 -10.47 -6.26
CA HIS A 177 1.14 -9.68 -7.48
C HIS A 177 2.27 -8.64 -7.51
N GLY A 178 2.51 -7.92 -6.40
CA GLY A 178 3.63 -7.00 -6.28
C GLY A 178 5.00 -7.68 -6.49
N ALA A 179 5.20 -8.87 -5.92
CA ALA A 179 6.42 -9.64 -6.13
C ALA A 179 6.62 -10.03 -7.60
N LEU A 180 5.56 -10.50 -8.27
CA LEU A 180 5.60 -10.84 -9.70
C LEU A 180 5.92 -9.62 -10.57
N ALA A 181 5.31 -8.48 -10.31
CA ALA A 181 5.60 -7.25 -11.03
C ALA A 181 7.08 -6.85 -10.90
N MET A 182 7.62 -6.87 -9.68
CA MET A 182 9.01 -6.50 -9.44
C MET A 182 10.03 -7.48 -10.02
N THR A 183 9.65 -8.73 -10.28
CA THR A 183 10.55 -9.77 -10.89
C THR A 183 10.43 -9.84 -12.41
N THR A 184 9.73 -8.91 -13.03
CA THR A 184 9.65 -8.74 -14.49
C THR A 184 10.13 -7.36 -14.89
N PRO A 185 10.78 -7.20 -16.06
CA PRO A 185 11.16 -5.87 -16.55
C PRO A 185 9.93 -5.03 -16.91
N GLY A 186 10.02 -3.75 -16.59
CA GLY A 186 8.97 -2.77 -16.89
C GLY A 186 7.92 -2.65 -15.77
N ASP A 187 7.11 -1.62 -15.89
CA ASP A 187 6.12 -1.19 -14.89
C ASP A 187 4.72 -1.80 -15.10
N THR A 188 4.53 -2.56 -16.16
CA THR A 188 3.24 -3.16 -16.53
C THR A 188 3.24 -4.65 -16.25
N SER A 189 2.39 -5.08 -15.33
CA SER A 189 2.22 -6.49 -15.02
C SER A 189 1.44 -7.21 -16.13
N MET A 190 2.02 -8.29 -16.65
CA MET A 190 1.39 -9.17 -17.65
C MET A 190 1.03 -10.54 -17.07
N VAL A 191 1.03 -10.68 -15.76
CA VAL A 191 0.74 -11.94 -15.08
C VAL A 191 -0.75 -12.21 -15.02
N THR A 192 -1.10 -13.50 -15.01
CA THR A 192 -2.48 -13.95 -14.85
C THR A 192 -2.83 -14.16 -13.38
N VAL A 193 -4.12 -14.25 -13.07
CA VAL A 193 -4.60 -14.64 -11.73
C VAL A 193 -4.06 -16.02 -11.34
N ALA A 194 -3.86 -16.93 -12.29
CA ALA A 194 -3.28 -18.25 -12.04
C ALA A 194 -1.82 -18.15 -11.58
N ASP A 195 -1.03 -17.24 -12.17
CA ASP A 195 0.35 -16.98 -11.74
C ASP A 195 0.39 -16.42 -10.32
N VAL A 196 -0.48 -15.46 -10.01
CA VAL A 196 -0.60 -14.89 -8.65
C VAL A 196 -0.95 -15.98 -7.64
N LYS A 197 -1.94 -16.83 -7.92
CA LYS A 197 -2.34 -17.94 -7.04
C LYS A 197 -1.21 -18.94 -6.81
N LYS A 198 -0.41 -19.23 -7.84
CA LYS A 198 0.76 -20.09 -7.72
C LYS A 198 1.79 -19.51 -6.75
N VAL A 199 2.06 -18.22 -6.83
CA VAL A 199 2.99 -17.53 -5.92
C VAL A 199 2.43 -17.47 -4.49
N MET A 200 1.10 -17.29 -4.33
CA MET A 200 0.43 -17.34 -3.03
C MET A 200 0.59 -18.70 -2.32
N SER A 201 0.67 -19.80 -3.07
CA SER A 201 0.86 -21.13 -2.50
C SER A 201 2.33 -21.50 -2.17
N GLY A 202 3.23 -20.52 -2.17
CA GLY A 202 4.66 -20.72 -1.90
C GLY A 202 5.50 -21.09 -3.13
N GLY A 203 4.92 -21.02 -4.33
CA GLY A 203 5.67 -21.13 -5.58
C GLY A 203 6.61 -19.94 -5.77
N GLY A 204 7.76 -20.15 -6.42
CA GLY A 204 8.69 -19.06 -6.75
C GLY A 204 8.03 -17.98 -7.60
N ALA A 205 8.43 -16.72 -7.40
CA ALA A 205 7.91 -15.56 -8.11
C ALA A 205 8.35 -15.50 -9.61
N ARG A 206 8.93 -16.57 -10.14
CA ARG A 206 9.27 -16.66 -11.58
C ARG A 206 8.05 -17.08 -12.37
N VAL A 207 7.66 -16.26 -13.34
CA VAL A 207 6.68 -16.64 -14.37
C VAL A 207 7.28 -17.81 -15.17
N VAL A 208 6.62 -18.96 -15.15
CA VAL A 208 6.98 -20.10 -16.01
C VAL A 208 6.33 -19.82 -17.36
N ARG A 209 7.14 -19.51 -18.34
CA ARG A 209 6.71 -19.37 -19.74
C ARG A 209 6.59 -20.74 -20.40
#